data_88ab9657ffc8e9e2e2ccd3c56925139c
#
_entry.id   88ab9657ffc8e9e2e2ccd3c56925139c
#
_cell.length_a   1.000
_cell.length_b   1.000
_cell.length_c   1.000
_cell.angle_alpha   90.00
_cell.angle_beta   90.00
_cell.angle_gamma   90.00
#
_symmetry.space_group_name_H-M   'P 1'
#
loop_
_entity.id
_entity.type
_entity.pdbx_description
1 polymer ?
#
loop_
_entity_poly.entity_id
_entity_poly.type
_entity_poly.pdbx_seq_one_letter_code
_entity_poly.pdbx_strand_id
1 'polypeptide(L)'
;MMQEEMKDGIRRFFDEALEKVGAFRKKTYEEAFHNLYHTYEELLGSLLLYCDEPADESGWNDIVSVIPDYAQEKLNEISKREQKKTAMDMNLIMAVYVIPMITYTRSQTGDRLADAIITLWNVRIVTGLTLSKSSYDKIAQGFHKGLCYITTAVCIDQNKPDDCPELTELRRYRDDYLMQSEDGRALVEAYYDVAPAIVCAIDMQKDASDIYQNLYHDYLVPCVTLAKNRKNEACRMLYQNMVQQLEREYL
;
A
#
# COMPACT_ATOMS: atom_id res chain seq x y z
N MET A 1 -13.68 -32.13 -2.71
CA MET A 1 -13.39 -32.07 -1.29
C MET A 1 -12.12 -31.27 -1.04
N MET A 2 -10.91 -31.72 -1.43
CA MET A 2 -9.64 -30.99 -1.27
C MET A 2 -9.62 -29.58 -1.90
N GLN A 3 -10.19 -29.39 -3.08
CA GLN A 3 -10.24 -28.10 -3.78
C GLN A 3 -11.17 -27.09 -3.08
N GLU A 4 -12.30 -27.50 -2.54
CA GLU A 4 -13.20 -26.62 -1.78
C GLU A 4 -12.59 -26.21 -0.44
N GLU A 5 -11.92 -27.13 0.27
CA GLU A 5 -11.18 -26.80 1.49
C GLU A 5 -10.06 -25.77 1.24
N MET A 6 -9.39 -25.86 0.08
CA MET A 6 -8.38 -24.87 -0.35
C MET A 6 -9.03 -23.52 -0.64
N LYS A 7 -10.15 -23.47 -1.38
CA LYS A 7 -10.90 -22.24 -1.65
C LYS A 7 -11.35 -21.56 -0.35
N ASP A 8 -11.87 -22.33 0.60
CA ASP A 8 -12.26 -21.81 1.92
C ASP A 8 -11.05 -21.31 2.74
N GLY A 9 -9.92 -21.97 2.61
CA GLY A 9 -8.65 -21.51 3.19
C GLY A 9 -8.22 -20.16 2.61
N ILE A 10 -8.33 -20.00 1.27
CA ILE A 10 -7.99 -18.73 0.58
C ILE A 10 -8.93 -17.59 1.01
N ARG A 11 -10.24 -17.86 1.19
CA ARG A 11 -11.20 -16.88 1.69
C ARG A 11 -10.86 -16.43 3.11
N ARG A 12 -10.56 -17.38 4.02
CA ARG A 12 -10.11 -17.06 5.38
C ARG A 12 -8.81 -16.26 5.40
N PHE A 13 -7.84 -16.62 4.56
CA PHE A 13 -6.60 -15.88 4.40
C PHE A 13 -6.86 -14.43 3.99
N PHE A 14 -7.77 -14.21 3.04
CA PHE A 14 -8.15 -12.86 2.62
C PHE A 14 -8.83 -12.08 3.75
N ASP A 15 -9.72 -12.70 4.52
CA ASP A 15 -10.40 -12.06 5.64
C ASP A 15 -9.42 -11.68 6.76
N GLU A 16 -8.50 -12.58 7.13
CA GLU A 16 -7.50 -12.27 8.14
C GLU A 16 -6.47 -11.23 7.67
N ALA A 17 -6.15 -11.22 6.36
CA ALA A 17 -5.36 -10.13 5.78
C ALA A 17 -6.10 -8.79 5.90
N LEU A 18 -7.41 -8.77 5.69
CA LEU A 18 -8.23 -7.55 5.79
C LEU A 18 -8.21 -6.97 7.21
N GLU A 19 -8.13 -7.81 8.25
CA GLU A 19 -7.95 -7.35 9.64
C GLU A 19 -6.60 -6.65 9.88
N LYS A 20 -5.61 -6.85 9.00
CA LYS A 20 -4.26 -6.25 9.11
C LYS A 20 -4.11 -4.88 8.45
N VAL A 21 -5.17 -4.31 7.87
CA VAL A 21 -5.13 -2.95 7.28
C VAL A 21 -4.46 -1.94 8.21
N GLY A 22 -4.89 -1.88 9.48
CA GLY A 22 -4.34 -0.96 10.48
C GLY A 22 -2.89 -1.25 10.89
N ALA A 23 -2.35 -2.43 10.55
CA ALA A 23 -0.98 -2.82 10.84
C ALA A 23 0.00 -2.43 9.70
N PHE A 24 -0.48 -1.87 8.58
CA PHE A 24 0.38 -1.37 7.51
C PHE A 24 1.01 -0.04 7.91
N ARG A 25 1.91 -0.12 8.88
CA ARG A 25 2.67 0.98 9.49
C ARG A 25 4.13 0.55 9.68
N LYS A 26 5.04 1.52 9.72
CA LYS A 26 6.48 1.26 9.86
C LYS A 26 6.83 0.31 11.01
N LYS A 27 6.17 0.46 12.17
CA LYS A 27 6.49 -0.30 13.39
C LYS A 27 5.88 -1.70 13.44
N THR A 28 4.83 -1.96 12.67
CA THR A 28 3.98 -3.15 12.83
C THR A 28 3.88 -4.01 11.58
N TYR A 29 4.20 -3.48 10.40
CA TYR A 29 4.01 -4.19 9.14
C TYR A 29 4.80 -5.50 9.05
N GLU A 30 6.08 -5.47 9.37
CA GLU A 30 6.95 -6.67 9.23
C GLU A 30 6.48 -7.80 10.15
N GLU A 31 6.17 -7.48 11.41
CA GLU A 31 5.65 -8.46 12.36
C GLU A 31 4.29 -9.01 11.91
N ALA A 32 3.36 -8.14 11.48
CA ALA A 32 2.05 -8.54 11.00
C ALA A 32 2.15 -9.42 9.74
N PHE A 33 3.06 -9.08 8.81
CA PHE A 33 3.31 -9.86 7.60
C PHE A 33 3.83 -11.27 7.94
N HIS A 34 4.86 -11.37 8.78
CA HIS A 34 5.45 -12.67 9.13
C HIS A 34 4.50 -13.53 9.92
N ASN A 35 3.75 -12.96 10.87
CA ASN A 35 2.75 -13.71 11.63
C ASN A 35 1.65 -14.27 10.74
N LEU A 36 1.12 -13.45 9.82
CA LEU A 36 0.10 -13.91 8.87
C LEU A 36 0.67 -14.94 7.89
N TYR A 37 1.89 -14.73 7.38
CA TYR A 37 2.56 -15.69 6.49
C TYR A 37 2.75 -17.05 7.17
N HIS A 38 3.24 -17.10 8.41
CA HIS A 38 3.39 -18.36 9.17
C HIS A 38 2.07 -19.08 9.41
N THR A 39 0.98 -18.33 9.65
CA THR A 39 -0.35 -18.91 9.80
C THR A 39 -0.82 -19.63 8.53
N TYR A 40 -0.47 -19.10 7.37
CA TYR A 40 -0.95 -19.58 6.07
C TYR A 40 0.14 -20.23 5.19
N GLU A 41 1.34 -20.47 5.70
CA GLU A 41 2.47 -21.04 4.95
C GLU A 41 2.13 -22.38 4.31
N GLU A 42 1.46 -23.28 5.05
CA GLU A 42 1.05 -24.60 4.54
C GLU A 42 -0.02 -24.47 3.45
N LEU A 43 -0.98 -23.57 3.61
CA LEU A 43 -2.00 -23.30 2.59
C LEU A 43 -1.35 -22.73 1.33
N LEU A 44 -0.48 -21.73 1.46
CA LEU A 44 0.22 -21.09 0.34
C LEU A 44 1.12 -22.10 -0.38
N GLY A 45 1.82 -22.95 0.36
CA GLY A 45 2.63 -24.03 -0.22
C GLY A 45 1.79 -25.03 -1.01
N SER A 46 0.66 -25.47 -0.46
CA SER A 46 -0.28 -26.38 -1.13
C SER A 46 -0.92 -25.74 -2.36
N LEU A 47 -1.25 -24.46 -2.28
CA LEU A 47 -1.79 -23.67 -3.38
C LEU A 47 -0.79 -23.56 -4.54
N LEU A 48 0.49 -23.27 -4.25
CA LEU A 48 1.51 -23.18 -5.29
C LEU A 48 1.79 -24.54 -5.95
N LEU A 49 1.81 -25.62 -5.16
CA LEU A 49 1.94 -26.98 -5.70
C LEU A 49 0.76 -27.34 -6.63
N TYR A 50 -0.47 -27.02 -6.23
CA TYR A 50 -1.65 -27.24 -7.07
C TYR A 50 -1.59 -26.42 -8.37
N CYS A 51 -1.10 -25.18 -8.29
CA CYS A 51 -0.98 -24.28 -9.44
C CYS A 51 0.21 -24.59 -10.35
N ASP A 52 1.19 -25.37 -9.90
CA ASP A 52 2.34 -25.78 -10.70
C ASP A 52 1.95 -26.83 -11.74
N GLU A 53 1.14 -27.79 -11.33
CA GLU A 53 0.56 -28.83 -12.19
C GLU A 53 -0.98 -28.84 -12.05
N PRO A 54 -1.69 -27.82 -12.58
CA PRO A 54 -3.15 -27.82 -12.50
C PRO A 54 -3.72 -28.97 -13.35
N ALA A 55 -4.76 -29.62 -12.83
CA ALA A 55 -5.39 -30.75 -13.51
C ALA A 55 -5.90 -30.39 -14.93
N ASP A 56 -6.38 -29.15 -15.07
CA ASP A 56 -6.83 -28.53 -16.31
C ASP A 56 -6.86 -26.99 -16.17
N GLU A 57 -7.17 -26.31 -17.27
CA GLU A 57 -7.31 -24.85 -17.31
C GLU A 57 -8.48 -24.35 -16.42
N SER A 58 -9.52 -25.17 -16.23
CA SER A 58 -10.64 -24.86 -15.36
C SER A 58 -10.20 -24.76 -13.90
N GLY A 59 -9.39 -25.72 -13.42
CA GLY A 59 -8.87 -25.71 -12.04
C GLY A 59 -7.98 -24.50 -11.76
N TRP A 60 -7.17 -24.07 -12.73
CA TRP A 60 -6.40 -22.85 -12.64
C TRP A 60 -7.28 -21.60 -12.50
N ASN A 61 -8.25 -21.44 -13.41
CA ASN A 61 -9.17 -20.32 -13.43
C ASN A 61 -10.03 -20.25 -12.16
N ASP A 62 -10.43 -21.39 -11.65
CA ASP A 62 -11.17 -21.52 -10.39
C ASP A 62 -10.38 -20.95 -9.20
N ILE A 63 -9.08 -21.23 -9.12
CA ILE A 63 -8.21 -20.71 -8.05
C ILE A 63 -7.95 -19.21 -8.23
N VAL A 64 -7.64 -18.77 -9.44
CA VAL A 64 -7.37 -17.34 -9.74
C VAL A 64 -8.58 -16.47 -9.39
N SER A 65 -9.81 -17.00 -9.56
CA SER A 65 -11.02 -16.24 -9.33
C SER A 65 -11.49 -16.18 -7.87
N VAL A 66 -10.99 -17.03 -6.96
CA VAL A 66 -11.49 -17.13 -5.57
C VAL A 66 -11.50 -15.78 -4.85
N ILE A 67 -10.35 -15.09 -4.84
CA ILE A 67 -10.25 -13.80 -4.14
C ILE A 67 -11.06 -12.70 -4.84
N PRO A 68 -10.95 -12.49 -6.18
CA PRO A 68 -11.76 -11.51 -6.88
C PRO A 68 -13.27 -11.72 -6.72
N ASP A 69 -13.76 -12.97 -6.82
CA ASP A 69 -15.18 -13.30 -6.66
C ASP A 69 -15.63 -12.99 -5.22
N TYR A 70 -14.89 -13.49 -4.23
CA TYR A 70 -15.21 -13.30 -2.82
C TYR A 70 -15.19 -11.81 -2.41
N ALA A 71 -14.22 -11.04 -2.87
CA ALA A 71 -14.17 -9.60 -2.62
C ALA A 71 -15.38 -8.86 -3.24
N GLN A 72 -15.79 -9.26 -4.45
CA GLN A 72 -16.96 -8.69 -5.11
C GLN A 72 -18.25 -9.03 -4.37
N GLU A 73 -18.40 -10.29 -3.90
CA GLU A 73 -19.54 -10.70 -3.06
C GLU A 73 -19.63 -9.84 -1.79
N LYS A 74 -18.53 -9.71 -1.04
CA LYS A 74 -18.47 -8.87 0.17
C LYS A 74 -18.83 -7.41 -0.10
N LEU A 75 -18.36 -6.83 -1.21
CA LEU A 75 -18.70 -5.46 -1.58
C LEU A 75 -20.18 -5.30 -1.93
N ASN A 76 -20.80 -6.32 -2.52
CA ASN A 76 -22.22 -6.29 -2.88
C ASN A 76 -23.14 -6.41 -1.65
N GLU A 77 -22.67 -6.99 -0.55
CA GLU A 77 -23.43 -7.19 0.69
C GLU A 77 -23.49 -5.94 1.58
N ILE A 78 -22.62 -4.95 1.36
CA ILE A 78 -22.54 -3.74 2.19
C ILE A 78 -23.16 -2.53 1.50
N SER A 79 -23.49 -1.49 2.31
CA SER A 79 -24.06 -0.26 1.80
C SER A 79 -23.08 0.51 0.90
N LYS A 80 -23.62 1.28 -0.08
CA LYS A 80 -22.81 2.13 -0.96
C LYS A 80 -21.87 3.10 -0.22
N ARG A 81 -22.26 3.50 0.99
CA ARG A 81 -21.46 4.39 1.83
C ARG A 81 -20.20 3.70 2.34
N GLU A 82 -20.33 2.42 2.69
CA GLU A 82 -19.21 1.61 3.22
C GLU A 82 -18.32 1.08 2.10
N GLN A 83 -18.87 0.87 0.89
CA GLN A 83 -18.16 0.29 -0.24
C GLN A 83 -16.85 1.01 -0.56
N LYS A 84 -16.82 2.37 -0.53
CA LYS A 84 -15.60 3.11 -0.88
C LYS A 84 -14.44 2.78 0.06
N LYS A 85 -14.68 2.80 1.36
CA LYS A 85 -13.65 2.47 2.36
C LYS A 85 -13.25 1.01 2.26
N THR A 86 -14.21 0.10 2.27
CA THR A 86 -13.94 -1.35 2.18
C THR A 86 -13.20 -1.72 0.90
N ALA A 87 -13.54 -1.12 -0.24
CA ALA A 87 -12.82 -1.33 -1.49
C ALA A 87 -11.36 -0.85 -1.41
N MET A 88 -11.12 0.28 -0.73
CA MET A 88 -9.78 0.81 -0.51
C MET A 88 -8.97 -0.13 0.39
N ASP A 89 -9.57 -0.57 1.50
CA ASP A 89 -8.96 -1.54 2.43
C ASP A 89 -8.62 -2.85 1.72
N MET A 90 -9.55 -3.42 0.93
CA MET A 90 -9.32 -4.63 0.14
C MET A 90 -8.18 -4.46 -0.87
N ASN A 91 -8.15 -3.34 -1.61
CA ASN A 91 -7.09 -3.10 -2.58
C ASN A 91 -5.72 -2.93 -1.89
N LEU A 92 -5.70 -2.25 -0.74
CA LEU A 92 -4.50 -2.07 0.06
C LEU A 92 -3.95 -3.43 0.54
N ILE A 93 -4.77 -4.27 1.17
CA ILE A 93 -4.28 -5.57 1.66
C ILE A 93 -3.85 -6.51 0.52
N MET A 94 -4.50 -6.44 -0.62
CA MET A 94 -4.06 -7.15 -1.81
C MET A 94 -2.64 -6.74 -2.20
N ALA A 95 -2.37 -5.43 -2.26
CA ALA A 95 -1.07 -4.90 -2.66
C ALA A 95 0.05 -5.15 -1.63
N VAL A 96 -0.27 -5.14 -0.32
CA VAL A 96 0.77 -5.14 0.72
C VAL A 96 0.88 -6.45 1.52
N TYR A 97 -0.13 -7.33 1.47
CA TYR A 97 -0.11 -8.65 2.13
C TYR A 97 -0.32 -9.78 1.14
N VAL A 98 -1.46 -9.85 0.45
CA VAL A 98 -1.87 -11.05 -0.31
C VAL A 98 -0.91 -11.32 -1.47
N ILE A 99 -0.69 -10.37 -2.37
CA ILE A 99 0.22 -10.53 -3.51
C ILE A 99 1.68 -10.73 -3.07
N PRO A 100 2.21 -9.93 -2.10
CA PRO A 100 3.54 -10.17 -1.55
C PRO A 100 3.72 -11.55 -0.91
N MET A 101 2.71 -12.12 -0.25
CA MET A 101 2.79 -13.47 0.34
C MET A 101 2.78 -14.58 -0.70
N ILE A 102 1.95 -14.47 -1.75
CA ILE A 102 1.94 -15.41 -2.87
C ILE A 102 3.32 -15.45 -3.58
N THR A 103 3.99 -14.30 -3.67
CA THR A 103 5.31 -14.17 -4.32
C THR A 103 6.49 -14.32 -3.35
N TYR A 104 6.25 -14.52 -2.06
CA TYR A 104 7.29 -14.50 -1.02
C TYR A 104 8.35 -15.58 -1.21
N THR A 105 7.95 -16.76 -1.66
CA THR A 105 8.87 -17.88 -1.98
C THR A 105 9.69 -17.65 -3.23
N ARG A 106 9.44 -16.58 -4.01
CA ARG A 106 10.11 -16.25 -5.28
C ARG A 106 10.04 -17.39 -6.31
N SER A 107 8.94 -18.16 -6.28
CA SER A 107 8.68 -19.22 -7.26
C SER A 107 8.07 -18.65 -8.54
N GLN A 108 8.38 -19.26 -9.69
CA GLN A 108 7.77 -18.88 -10.97
C GLN A 108 6.25 -19.06 -10.95
N THR A 109 5.77 -20.11 -10.29
CA THR A 109 4.32 -20.37 -10.12
C THR A 109 3.64 -19.28 -9.29
N GLY A 110 4.28 -18.84 -8.19
CA GLY A 110 3.79 -17.73 -7.38
C GLY A 110 3.71 -16.43 -8.18
N ASP A 111 4.72 -16.13 -8.98
CA ASP A 111 4.71 -14.95 -9.85
C ASP A 111 3.58 -15.01 -10.88
N ARG A 112 3.39 -16.16 -11.54
CA ARG A 112 2.33 -16.38 -12.53
C ARG A 112 0.94 -16.28 -11.90
N LEU A 113 0.74 -16.86 -10.71
CA LEU A 113 -0.52 -16.80 -9.97
C LEU A 113 -0.84 -15.36 -9.56
N ALA A 114 0.12 -14.63 -9.00
CA ALA A 114 -0.04 -13.25 -8.63
C ALA A 114 -0.42 -12.37 -9.82
N ASP A 115 0.26 -12.53 -10.97
CA ASP A 115 -0.03 -11.77 -12.19
C ASP A 115 -1.45 -12.07 -12.74
N ALA A 116 -1.89 -13.33 -12.67
CA ALA A 116 -3.23 -13.73 -13.07
C ALA A 116 -4.32 -13.13 -12.16
N ILE A 117 -4.12 -13.17 -10.83
CA ILE A 117 -5.05 -12.57 -9.87
C ILE A 117 -5.12 -11.04 -10.07
N ILE A 118 -3.99 -10.35 -10.21
CA ILE A 118 -3.94 -8.91 -10.45
C ILE A 118 -4.67 -8.55 -11.76
N THR A 119 -4.42 -9.31 -12.82
CA THR A 119 -5.06 -9.09 -14.11
C THR A 119 -6.58 -9.22 -13.99
N LEU A 120 -7.06 -10.31 -13.35
CA LEU A 120 -8.49 -10.55 -13.18
C LEU A 120 -9.15 -9.49 -12.29
N TRP A 121 -8.47 -9.09 -11.18
CA TRP A 121 -8.92 -8.03 -10.27
C TRP A 121 -9.14 -6.71 -11.01
N ASN A 122 -8.16 -6.30 -11.82
CA ASN A 122 -8.21 -5.05 -12.57
C ASN A 122 -9.23 -5.10 -13.73
N VAL A 123 -9.31 -6.21 -14.45
CA VAL A 123 -10.26 -6.39 -15.58
C VAL A 123 -11.70 -6.38 -15.08
N ARG A 124 -11.97 -7.02 -13.94
CA ARG A 124 -13.32 -7.03 -13.33
C ARG A 124 -13.66 -5.74 -12.60
N ILE A 125 -12.68 -4.85 -12.40
CA ILE A 125 -12.85 -3.58 -11.68
C ILE A 125 -13.44 -3.83 -10.27
N VAL A 126 -12.93 -4.86 -9.58
CA VAL A 126 -13.48 -5.35 -8.30
C VAL A 126 -13.67 -4.21 -7.30
N THR A 127 -12.66 -3.37 -7.12
CA THR A 127 -12.68 -2.23 -6.18
C THR A 127 -12.85 -0.88 -6.85
N GLY A 128 -12.76 -0.81 -8.18
CA GLY A 128 -12.66 0.45 -8.91
C GLY A 128 -11.28 1.13 -8.86
N LEU A 129 -10.36 0.57 -8.08
CA LEU A 129 -8.98 1.03 -7.92
C LEU A 129 -8.02 0.14 -8.74
N THR A 130 -6.81 0.62 -9.00
CA THR A 130 -5.78 -0.16 -9.69
C THR A 130 -4.97 -0.99 -8.69
N LEU A 131 -4.84 -2.28 -8.92
CA LEU A 131 -3.95 -3.16 -8.17
C LEU A 131 -2.66 -3.36 -8.97
N SER A 132 -1.52 -3.04 -8.34
CA SER A 132 -0.19 -3.22 -8.91
C SER A 132 0.60 -4.26 -8.12
N LYS A 133 1.49 -4.99 -8.81
CA LYS A 133 2.36 -5.98 -8.19
C LYS A 133 3.44 -5.30 -7.35
N SER A 134 3.52 -5.70 -6.09
CA SER A 134 4.62 -5.34 -5.19
C SER A 134 5.18 -6.59 -4.51
N SER A 135 6.35 -6.47 -3.89
CA SER A 135 6.97 -7.54 -3.12
C SER A 135 7.22 -7.07 -1.69
N TYR A 136 7.27 -8.03 -0.76
CA TYR A 136 7.62 -7.76 0.64
C TYR A 136 8.91 -6.95 0.75
N ASP A 137 9.97 -7.34 0.02
CA ASP A 137 11.27 -6.64 0.09
C ASP A 137 11.18 -5.16 -0.29
N LYS A 138 10.40 -4.83 -1.34
CA LYS A 138 10.21 -3.43 -1.75
C LYS A 138 9.48 -2.61 -0.69
N ILE A 139 8.43 -3.20 -0.11
CA ILE A 139 7.62 -2.54 0.92
C ILE A 139 8.46 -2.34 2.19
N ALA A 140 9.11 -3.40 2.70
CA ALA A 140 9.94 -3.33 3.89
C ALA A 140 11.12 -2.35 3.72
N GLN A 141 11.83 -2.39 2.58
CA GLN A 141 12.88 -1.41 2.26
C GLN A 141 12.33 0.01 2.19
N GLY A 142 11.11 0.19 1.72
CA GLY A 142 10.42 1.45 1.77
C GLY A 142 10.44 2.01 3.19
N PHE A 143 9.98 1.29 4.19
CA PHE A 143 9.95 1.73 5.58
C PHE A 143 11.34 2.05 6.18
N HIS A 144 12.41 1.39 5.71
CA HIS A 144 13.77 1.58 6.26
C HIS A 144 14.53 2.79 5.70
N LYS A 145 14.24 3.22 4.48
CA LYS A 145 15.06 4.23 3.78
C LYS A 145 14.98 5.66 4.33
N GLY A 146 14.15 5.95 5.32
CA GLY A 146 14.03 7.30 5.91
C GLY A 146 13.70 8.40 4.87
N LEU A 147 13.05 8.03 3.78
CA LEU A 147 12.72 8.90 2.66
C LEU A 147 11.56 9.83 3.06
N CYS A 148 11.54 11.03 2.48
CA CYS A 148 10.37 11.90 2.51
C CYS A 148 9.30 11.31 1.58
N TYR A 149 8.59 10.24 2.01
CA TYR A 149 7.71 9.42 1.16
C TYR A 149 6.78 10.23 0.27
N ILE A 150 5.89 11.02 0.87
CA ILE A 150 4.92 11.82 0.12
C ILE A 150 5.64 12.81 -0.80
N THR A 151 6.64 13.54 -0.26
CA THR A 151 7.42 14.50 -1.05
C THR A 151 8.15 13.83 -2.23
N THR A 152 8.73 12.65 -1.98
CA THR A 152 9.42 11.88 -3.02
C THR A 152 8.44 11.40 -4.08
N ALA A 153 7.28 10.84 -3.69
CA ALA A 153 6.25 10.41 -4.63
C ALA A 153 5.74 11.58 -5.50
N VAL A 154 5.45 12.71 -4.89
CA VAL A 154 5.06 13.94 -5.60
C VAL A 154 6.14 14.40 -6.58
N CYS A 155 7.42 14.39 -6.18
CA CYS A 155 8.52 14.81 -7.06
C CYS A 155 8.73 13.82 -8.21
N ILE A 156 8.61 12.51 -7.97
CA ILE A 156 8.69 11.47 -9.02
C ILE A 156 7.58 11.67 -10.05
N ASP A 157 6.34 11.89 -9.62
CA ASP A 157 5.20 12.14 -10.51
C ASP A 157 5.44 13.38 -11.40
N GLN A 158 6.08 14.42 -10.83
CA GLN A 158 6.49 15.62 -11.56
C GLN A 158 7.76 15.44 -12.42
N ASN A 159 8.23 14.21 -12.63
CA ASN A 159 9.48 13.88 -13.35
C ASN A 159 10.72 14.59 -12.79
N LYS A 160 10.78 14.84 -11.49
CA LYS A 160 11.90 15.47 -10.81
C LYS A 160 12.86 14.44 -10.22
N PRO A 161 14.19 14.65 -10.29
CA PRO A 161 15.17 13.74 -9.71
C PRO A 161 15.17 13.79 -8.17
N ASP A 162 15.75 12.78 -7.51
CA ASP A 162 15.81 12.65 -6.04
C ASP A 162 16.63 13.76 -5.37
N ASP A 163 17.45 14.48 -6.11
CA ASP A 163 18.23 15.64 -5.68
C ASP A 163 17.61 16.98 -6.08
N CYS A 164 16.34 17.00 -6.49
CA CYS A 164 15.67 18.24 -6.87
C CYS A 164 15.63 19.25 -5.71
N PRO A 165 15.53 20.56 -6.03
CA PRO A 165 15.56 21.62 -5.03
C PRO A 165 14.50 21.48 -3.92
N GLU A 166 13.32 20.94 -4.25
CA GLU A 166 12.23 20.74 -3.31
C GLU A 166 12.59 19.67 -2.27
N LEU A 167 13.06 18.49 -2.73
CA LEU A 167 13.47 17.41 -1.84
C LEU A 167 14.66 17.81 -0.98
N THR A 168 15.66 18.45 -1.59
CA THR A 168 16.85 18.92 -0.87
C THR A 168 16.49 19.90 0.23
N GLU A 169 15.63 20.89 -0.05
CA GLU A 169 15.23 21.90 0.93
C GLU A 169 14.39 21.30 2.06
N LEU A 170 13.42 20.42 1.76
CA LEU A 170 12.57 19.82 2.81
C LEU A 170 13.33 18.78 3.64
N ARG A 171 14.30 18.05 3.06
CA ARG A 171 15.23 17.21 3.84
C ARG A 171 16.08 18.03 4.78
N ARG A 172 16.64 19.16 4.30
CA ARG A 172 17.38 20.10 5.14
C ARG A 172 16.51 20.67 6.26
N TYR A 173 15.29 21.11 5.94
CA TYR A 173 14.33 21.61 6.94
C TYR A 173 14.02 20.55 8.01
N ARG A 174 13.80 19.29 7.63
CA ARG A 174 13.62 18.19 8.58
C ARG A 174 14.84 18.05 9.49
N ASP A 175 16.02 17.95 8.90
CA ASP A 175 17.25 17.63 9.62
C ASP A 175 17.73 18.77 10.50
N ASP A 176 17.69 20.02 10.01
CA ASP A 176 18.22 21.21 10.68
C ASP A 176 17.21 21.85 11.63
N TYR A 177 15.91 21.60 11.48
CA TYR A 177 14.89 22.21 12.33
C TYR A 177 14.05 21.18 13.11
N LEU A 178 13.32 20.28 12.43
CA LEU A 178 12.41 19.37 13.12
C LEU A 178 13.18 18.41 14.04
N MET A 179 14.26 17.81 13.57
CA MET A 179 15.04 16.84 14.34
C MET A 179 15.78 17.45 15.54
N GLN A 180 15.80 18.78 15.69
CA GLN A 180 16.48 19.45 16.82
C GLN A 180 15.62 19.51 18.10
N SER A 181 14.32 19.26 18.01
CA SER A 181 13.40 19.23 19.17
C SER A 181 12.79 17.86 19.38
N GLU A 182 12.35 17.57 20.59
CA GLU A 182 11.65 16.31 20.93
C GLU A 182 10.31 16.22 20.18
N ASP A 183 9.52 17.29 20.19
CA ASP A 183 8.25 17.37 19.47
C ASP A 183 8.43 17.20 17.95
N GLY A 184 9.49 17.79 17.39
CA GLY A 184 9.79 17.67 15.97
C GLY A 184 10.20 16.23 15.59
N ARG A 185 11.01 15.56 16.42
CA ARG A 185 11.35 14.13 16.22
C ARG A 185 10.11 13.24 16.30
N ALA A 186 9.24 13.46 17.28
CA ALA A 186 7.98 12.71 17.40
C ALA A 186 7.08 12.90 16.17
N LEU A 187 7.00 14.13 15.63
CA LEU A 187 6.25 14.44 14.41
C LEU A 187 6.83 13.72 13.19
N VAL A 188 8.15 13.73 13.04
CA VAL A 188 8.83 13.03 11.94
C VAL A 188 8.63 11.51 12.05
N GLU A 189 8.67 10.93 13.25
CA GLU A 189 8.42 9.52 13.48
C GLU A 189 6.97 9.15 13.14
N ALA A 190 5.99 9.93 13.59
CA ALA A 190 4.58 9.73 13.25
C ALA A 190 4.33 9.83 11.74
N TYR A 191 4.98 10.78 11.06
CA TYR A 191 4.93 10.88 9.61
C TYR A 191 5.45 9.60 8.92
N TYR A 192 6.60 9.09 9.34
CA TYR A 192 7.16 7.88 8.74
C TYR A 192 6.33 6.62 9.00
N ASP A 193 5.49 6.64 10.03
CA ASP A 193 4.60 5.53 10.33
C ASP A 193 3.42 5.42 9.35
N VAL A 194 2.91 6.54 8.85
CA VAL A 194 1.71 6.58 8.00
C VAL A 194 1.99 6.88 6.52
N ALA A 195 3.05 7.61 6.20
CA ALA A 195 3.32 8.10 4.86
C ALA A 195 3.43 7.00 3.78
N PRO A 196 4.03 5.82 4.04
CA PRO A 196 4.05 4.73 3.06
C PRO A 196 2.65 4.23 2.68
N ALA A 197 1.75 4.13 3.67
CA ALA A 197 0.38 3.70 3.44
C ALA A 197 -0.41 4.73 2.62
N ILE A 198 -0.23 6.02 2.94
CA ILE A 198 -0.83 7.12 2.18
C ILE A 198 -0.37 7.09 0.71
N VAL A 199 0.93 6.99 0.45
CA VAL A 199 1.47 6.91 -0.91
C VAL A 199 0.93 5.70 -1.64
N CYS A 200 0.93 4.53 -1.00
CA CYS A 200 0.37 3.31 -1.58
C CYS A 200 -1.12 3.49 -1.94
N ALA A 201 -1.92 4.12 -1.08
CA ALA A 201 -3.33 4.36 -1.31
C ALA A 201 -3.59 5.38 -2.44
N ILE A 202 -2.74 6.41 -2.58
CA ILE A 202 -2.80 7.36 -3.69
C ILE A 202 -2.42 6.66 -5.01
N ASP A 203 -1.35 5.88 -5.04
CA ASP A 203 -0.87 5.17 -6.24
C ASP A 203 -1.93 4.21 -6.82
N MET A 204 -2.88 3.75 -6.01
CA MET A 204 -4.01 2.91 -6.43
C MET A 204 -5.14 3.71 -7.12
N GLN A 205 -5.18 5.04 -6.96
CA GLN A 205 -6.23 5.87 -7.56
C GLN A 205 -6.00 6.00 -9.07
N LYS A 206 -7.10 6.09 -9.83
CA LYS A 206 -7.02 6.32 -11.28
C LYS A 206 -6.50 7.71 -11.63
N ASP A 207 -6.71 8.65 -10.73
CA ASP A 207 -6.33 10.06 -10.80
C ASP A 207 -5.12 10.39 -9.91
N ALA A 208 -4.28 9.39 -9.61
CA ALA A 208 -3.10 9.53 -8.74
C ALA A 208 -2.21 10.72 -9.15
N SER A 209 -1.98 10.91 -10.45
CA SER A 209 -1.17 12.04 -10.94
C SER A 209 -1.82 13.39 -10.66
N ASP A 210 -3.15 13.52 -10.82
CA ASP A 210 -3.86 14.75 -10.48
C ASP A 210 -3.77 15.05 -8.98
N ILE A 211 -3.86 14.01 -8.14
CA ILE A 211 -3.70 14.13 -6.68
C ILE A 211 -2.28 14.62 -6.35
N TYR A 212 -1.24 14.02 -6.94
CA TYR A 212 0.14 14.44 -6.72
C TYR A 212 0.42 15.85 -7.26
N GLN A 213 -0.19 16.23 -8.38
CA GLN A 213 -0.09 17.59 -8.90
C GLN A 213 -0.69 18.62 -7.95
N ASN A 214 -1.86 18.33 -7.38
CA ASN A 214 -2.48 19.19 -6.37
C ASN A 214 -1.61 19.29 -5.11
N LEU A 215 -1.07 18.16 -4.62
CA LEU A 215 -0.15 18.15 -3.48
C LEU A 215 1.12 18.97 -3.74
N TYR A 216 1.63 18.94 -4.96
CA TYR A 216 2.79 19.75 -5.35
C TYR A 216 2.49 21.25 -5.24
N HIS A 217 1.38 21.70 -5.81
CA HIS A 217 1.03 23.12 -5.86
C HIS A 217 0.52 23.66 -4.51
N ASP A 218 -0.34 22.92 -3.84
CA ASP A 218 -1.05 23.40 -2.65
C ASP A 218 -0.21 23.27 -1.37
N TYR A 219 0.73 22.31 -1.34
CA TYR A 219 1.51 22.04 -0.13
C TYR A 219 3.02 22.08 -0.33
N LEU A 220 3.56 21.36 -1.34
CA LEU A 220 5.01 21.22 -1.46
C LEU A 220 5.71 22.55 -1.76
N VAL A 221 5.27 23.24 -2.80
CA VAL A 221 5.83 24.55 -3.21
C VAL A 221 5.70 25.58 -2.09
N PRO A 222 4.55 25.75 -1.42
CA PRO A 222 4.42 26.60 -0.26
C PRO A 222 5.35 26.21 0.91
N CYS A 223 5.45 24.90 1.24
CA CYS A 223 6.35 24.44 2.30
C CYS A 223 7.81 24.77 2.00
N VAL A 224 8.27 24.51 0.77
CA VAL A 224 9.64 24.88 0.32
C VAL A 224 9.87 26.38 0.44
N THR A 225 8.89 27.19 0.05
CA THR A 225 8.98 28.65 0.15
C THR A 225 9.08 29.11 1.61
N LEU A 226 8.27 28.52 2.50
CA LEU A 226 8.30 28.82 3.93
C LEU A 226 9.64 28.42 4.56
N ALA A 227 10.17 27.24 4.24
CA ALA A 227 11.44 26.73 4.74
C ALA A 227 12.61 27.64 4.30
N LYS A 228 12.69 28.00 3.01
CA LYS A 228 13.70 28.93 2.49
C LYS A 228 13.68 30.31 3.18
N ASN A 229 12.48 30.77 3.52
CA ASN A 229 12.29 32.05 4.23
C ASN A 229 12.42 31.92 5.76
N ARG A 230 12.88 30.79 6.28
CA ARG A 230 13.01 30.46 7.72
C ARG A 230 11.70 30.64 8.53
N LYS A 231 10.55 30.54 7.85
CA LYS A 231 9.21 30.50 8.49
C LYS A 231 8.90 29.07 8.92
N ASN A 232 9.79 28.52 9.75
CA ASN A 232 9.84 27.10 10.07
C ASN A 232 8.55 26.58 10.70
N GLU A 233 7.95 27.33 11.62
CA GLU A 233 6.71 26.92 12.29
C GLU A 233 5.51 26.90 11.34
N ALA A 234 5.42 27.89 10.44
CA ALA A 234 4.38 27.89 9.42
C ALA A 234 4.54 26.71 8.43
N CYS A 235 5.80 26.37 8.09
CA CYS A 235 6.09 25.18 7.28
C CYS A 235 5.65 23.90 8.01
N ARG A 236 5.95 23.77 9.31
CA ARG A 236 5.54 22.63 10.14
C ARG A 236 4.03 22.46 10.14
N MET A 237 3.30 23.54 10.42
CA MET A 237 1.82 23.51 10.48
C MET A 237 1.21 23.11 9.12
N LEU A 238 1.71 23.68 8.02
CA LEU A 238 1.18 23.38 6.68
C LEU A 238 1.43 21.93 6.31
N TYR A 239 2.65 21.42 6.52
CA TYR A 239 2.98 20.02 6.21
C TYR A 239 2.21 19.04 7.08
N GLN A 240 2.07 19.32 8.38
CA GLN A 240 1.29 18.51 9.31
C GLN A 240 -0.19 18.45 8.90
N ASN A 241 -0.79 19.58 8.52
CA ASN A 241 -2.17 19.64 8.04
C ASN A 241 -2.36 18.77 6.77
N MET A 242 -1.42 18.84 5.83
CA MET A 242 -1.43 17.98 4.64
C MET A 242 -1.47 16.49 5.03
N VAL A 243 -0.54 16.05 5.88
CA VAL A 243 -0.47 14.64 6.29
C VAL A 243 -1.73 14.19 7.00
N GLN A 244 -2.28 14.99 7.92
CA GLN A 244 -3.52 14.69 8.62
C GLN A 244 -4.73 14.63 7.69
N GLN A 245 -4.78 15.48 6.68
CA GLN A 245 -5.85 15.43 5.67
C GLN A 245 -5.75 14.14 4.85
N LEU A 246 -4.56 13.80 4.37
CA LEU A 246 -4.33 12.58 3.60
C LEU A 246 -4.60 11.32 4.43
N GLU A 247 -4.22 11.30 5.71
CA GLU A 247 -4.53 10.19 6.61
C GLU A 247 -6.03 9.97 6.76
N ARG A 248 -6.81 11.05 6.91
CA ARG A 248 -8.29 10.94 7.00
C ARG A 248 -8.96 10.50 5.70
N GLU A 249 -8.35 10.83 4.57
CA GLU A 249 -8.92 10.54 3.24
C GLU A 249 -8.59 9.13 2.77
N TYR A 250 -7.39 8.63 3.12
CA TYR A 250 -6.83 7.40 2.55
C TYR A 250 -6.62 6.26 3.57
N LEU A 251 -6.76 6.51 4.87
CA LEU A 251 -6.61 5.51 5.94
C LEU A 251 -7.77 5.51 6.93
#